data_95e97c1944ac05813f4eeed2a2fba674
#
_entry.id   95e97c1944ac05813f4eeed2a2fba674
#
_cell.length_a   1.000
_cell.length_b   1.000
_cell.length_c   1.000
_cell.angle_alpha   90.00
_cell.angle_beta   90.00
_cell.angle_gamma   90.00
#
_symmetry.space_group_name_H-M   'P 1'
#
loop_
_entity.id
_entity.type
_entity.pdbx_description
1 polymer ?
#
loop_
_entity_poly.entity_id
_entity_poly.type
_entity_poly.pdbx_seq_one_letter_code
_entity_poly.pdbx_strand_id
1 'polypeptide(L)'
;MLRGAPGEKGGSCMQGANGTEQRRLCGMYMLYFAGYMAFFSFYALYLTQYGFSRQALGVISSGTAAANLAALILSGLLADHVLSPKKIVLAGSLISALWGLLLLRATGSLGAALLAVVPVSFFDFALMGMLDAWTSLAARRNSRVQYSVARGLGGLTGAAASLVLGHLLPLAGTGRLVWFHLGFYLLLFLAACRARGTALQGRVQPGGKLRGTRLWSGRYLLFLTAALLVFLGWRALLTYLPSMVVELGGDSRQQGFLMAEMSLCSMAAMGLYPRLRRRLGVRAFLLAGAAFMAVRVLCMAFVRTLPALAAVQLLEAVSYGFFQPAAMEYVSAVTPPEGRATALGIYTAAQMPAGTILANAIAVPALGAGSLRAVFLLFSALALAGLALLLFLLFRAGPYAAAQKEAV
;
A
#
# COMPACT_ATOMS: atom_id res chain seq x y z
N MET A 1 -52.43 -39.90 -15.37
CA MET A 1 -51.01 -40.26 -15.65
C MET A 1 -50.15 -39.03 -15.37
N LEU A 2 -49.48 -39.04 -14.25
CA LEU A 2 -48.61 -37.99 -13.75
C LEU A 2 -47.23 -38.15 -14.42
N ARG A 3 -46.74 -37.11 -15.09
CA ARG A 3 -45.33 -37.03 -15.51
C ARG A 3 -44.56 -36.19 -14.48
N GLY A 4 -43.61 -36.86 -13.82
CA GLY A 4 -42.72 -36.25 -12.83
C GLY A 4 -41.78 -35.27 -13.47
N ALA A 5 -41.52 -34.14 -12.79
CA ALA A 5 -40.51 -33.14 -13.08
C ALA A 5 -39.11 -33.71 -12.78
N PRO A 6 -38.07 -33.47 -13.62
CA PRO A 6 -36.70 -33.84 -13.30
C PRO A 6 -36.12 -32.79 -12.29
N GLY A 7 -35.72 -33.33 -11.15
CA GLY A 7 -35.38 -32.59 -9.96
C GLY A 7 -34.06 -31.84 -9.97
N GLU A 8 -34.07 -30.93 -9.07
CA GLU A 8 -33.09 -30.09 -8.38
C GLU A 8 -31.73 -30.74 -7.97
N LYS A 9 -30.95 -31.29 -8.87
CA LYS A 9 -29.58 -31.71 -8.54
C LYS A 9 -28.49 -30.75 -9.01
N GLY A 10 -28.85 -29.70 -9.78
CA GLY A 10 -27.89 -28.68 -10.26
C GLY A 10 -27.50 -27.61 -9.27
N GLY A 11 -28.40 -27.30 -8.32
CA GLY A 11 -28.20 -26.14 -7.41
C GLY A 11 -27.14 -26.33 -6.30
N SER A 12 -27.01 -27.55 -5.77
CA SER A 12 -26.10 -27.79 -4.63
C SER A 12 -24.62 -27.87 -5.04
N CYS A 13 -24.34 -28.38 -6.25
CA CYS A 13 -22.98 -28.48 -6.78
C CYS A 13 -22.42 -27.10 -7.18
N MET A 14 -23.26 -26.21 -7.73
CA MET A 14 -22.90 -24.82 -8.03
C MET A 14 -22.74 -23.98 -6.76
N GLN A 15 -23.48 -24.24 -5.70
CA GLN A 15 -23.35 -23.55 -4.41
C GLN A 15 -22.03 -23.88 -3.71
N GLY A 16 -21.56 -25.10 -3.75
CA GLY A 16 -20.26 -25.51 -3.22
C GLY A 16 -19.07 -24.93 -3.99
N ALA A 17 -19.17 -24.87 -5.33
CA ALA A 17 -18.11 -24.31 -6.18
C ALA A 17 -17.89 -22.80 -5.96
N ASN A 18 -18.96 -22.04 -5.71
CA ASN A 18 -18.92 -20.59 -5.54
C ASN A 18 -18.26 -20.15 -4.20
N GLY A 19 -18.45 -20.91 -3.12
CA GLY A 19 -17.79 -20.66 -1.83
C GLY A 19 -16.30 -21.06 -1.85
N THR A 20 -15.94 -21.97 -2.74
CA THR A 20 -14.54 -22.40 -2.94
C THR A 20 -13.72 -21.32 -3.64
N GLU A 21 -14.30 -20.55 -4.57
CA GLU A 21 -13.62 -19.45 -5.28
C GLU A 21 -13.25 -18.31 -4.31
N GLN A 22 -14.18 -17.86 -3.46
CA GLN A 22 -13.90 -16.85 -2.41
C GLN A 22 -12.75 -17.30 -1.50
N ARG A 23 -12.78 -18.56 -1.01
CA ARG A 23 -11.71 -19.09 -0.14
C ARG A 23 -10.35 -19.11 -0.83
N ARG A 24 -10.28 -19.47 -2.11
CA ARG A 24 -9.04 -19.46 -2.90
C ARG A 24 -8.48 -18.05 -3.08
N LEU A 25 -9.33 -17.08 -3.40
CA LEU A 25 -8.92 -15.67 -3.51
C LEU A 25 -8.41 -15.14 -2.17
N CYS A 26 -9.13 -15.39 -1.08
CA CYS A 26 -8.66 -15.03 0.26
C CYS A 26 -7.30 -15.65 0.57
N GLY A 27 -7.11 -16.94 0.29
CA GLY A 27 -5.83 -17.62 0.48
C GLY A 27 -4.70 -17.02 -0.33
N MET A 28 -4.95 -16.63 -1.59
CA MET A 28 -3.95 -15.96 -2.41
C MET A 28 -3.56 -14.58 -1.85
N TYR A 29 -4.52 -13.78 -1.37
CA TYR A 29 -4.20 -12.52 -0.70
C TYR A 29 -3.42 -12.73 0.60
N MET A 30 -3.78 -13.72 1.39
CA MET A 30 -3.05 -14.05 2.63
C MET A 30 -1.60 -14.42 2.34
N LEU A 31 -1.36 -15.29 1.35
CA LEU A 31 -0.02 -15.69 0.93
C LEU A 31 0.79 -14.54 0.35
N TYR A 32 0.17 -13.71 -0.50
CA TYR A 32 0.79 -12.52 -1.06
C TYR A 32 1.24 -11.55 0.05
N PHE A 33 0.32 -11.16 0.95
CA PHE A 33 0.66 -10.20 2.00
C PHE A 33 1.65 -10.76 3.02
N ALA A 34 1.60 -12.06 3.33
CA ALA A 34 2.60 -12.69 4.19
C ALA A 34 3.99 -12.63 3.54
N GLY A 35 4.11 -12.98 2.27
CA GLY A 35 5.39 -12.93 1.53
C GLY A 35 5.89 -11.51 1.31
N TYR A 36 5.00 -10.58 0.97
CA TYR A 36 5.31 -9.16 0.85
C TYR A 36 5.87 -8.60 2.16
N MET A 37 5.19 -8.83 3.28
CA MET A 37 5.64 -8.34 4.58
C MET A 37 6.89 -9.07 5.09
N ALA A 38 7.10 -10.34 4.74
CA ALA A 38 8.33 -11.06 5.04
C ALA A 38 9.56 -10.36 4.44
N PHE A 39 9.44 -9.77 3.26
CA PHE A 39 10.53 -9.06 2.60
C PHE A 39 10.55 -7.57 2.98
N PHE A 40 9.47 -6.84 2.70
CA PHE A 40 9.45 -5.38 2.79
C PHE A 40 9.46 -4.83 4.22
N SER A 41 9.03 -5.58 5.22
CA SER A 41 9.17 -5.15 6.63
C SER A 41 10.61 -5.21 7.13
N PHE A 42 11.46 -6.04 6.54
CA PHE A 42 12.76 -6.38 7.12
C PHE A 42 13.97 -6.18 6.22
N TYR A 43 13.82 -6.02 4.88
CA TYR A 43 14.99 -5.84 4.00
C TYR A 43 15.84 -4.61 4.37
N ALA A 44 15.20 -3.50 4.73
CA ALA A 44 15.91 -2.29 5.13
C ALA A 44 16.60 -2.46 6.50
N LEU A 45 15.96 -3.18 7.43
CA LEU A 45 16.59 -3.57 8.71
C LEU A 45 17.82 -4.46 8.45
N TYR A 46 17.69 -5.47 7.59
CA TYR A 46 18.77 -6.35 7.18
C TYR A 46 19.94 -5.54 6.60
N LEU A 47 19.70 -4.65 5.64
CA LEU A 47 20.74 -3.81 5.07
C LEU A 47 21.38 -2.87 6.10
N THR A 48 20.61 -2.31 7.04
CA THR A 48 21.14 -1.47 8.12
C THR A 48 22.11 -2.26 9.01
N GLN A 49 21.80 -3.52 9.33
CA GLN A 49 22.68 -4.40 10.11
C GLN A 49 24.01 -4.73 9.40
N TYR A 50 24.01 -4.67 8.06
CA TYR A 50 25.23 -4.78 7.24
C TYR A 50 25.91 -3.44 6.95
N GLY A 51 25.58 -2.39 7.70
CA GLY A 51 26.26 -1.10 7.66
C GLY A 51 25.85 -0.15 6.53
N PHE A 52 24.73 -0.41 5.85
CA PHE A 52 24.23 0.53 4.86
C PHE A 52 23.78 1.84 5.50
N SER A 53 24.25 2.96 4.95
CA SER A 53 23.91 4.29 5.43
C SER A 53 22.43 4.62 5.16
N ARG A 54 21.90 5.61 5.90
CA ARG A 54 20.54 6.12 5.66
C ARG A 54 20.36 6.69 4.25
N GLN A 55 21.41 7.32 3.68
CA GLN A 55 21.39 7.78 2.30
C GLN A 55 21.22 6.62 1.33
N ALA A 56 21.96 5.52 1.53
CA ALA A 56 21.82 4.31 0.72
C ALA A 56 20.41 3.72 0.79
N LEU A 57 19.80 3.65 1.99
CA LEU A 57 18.41 3.22 2.17
C LEU A 57 17.42 4.13 1.44
N GLY A 58 17.64 5.45 1.47
CA GLY A 58 16.83 6.41 0.73
C GLY A 58 16.91 6.21 -0.79
N VAL A 59 18.11 5.95 -1.32
CA VAL A 59 18.33 5.64 -2.74
C VAL A 59 17.63 4.32 -3.13
N ILE A 60 17.78 3.26 -2.32
CA ILE A 60 17.12 1.97 -2.56
C ILE A 60 15.59 2.13 -2.52
N SER A 61 15.06 2.86 -1.52
CA SER A 61 13.63 3.15 -1.40
C SER A 61 13.10 3.96 -2.59
N SER A 62 13.88 4.90 -3.12
CA SER A 62 13.52 5.62 -4.36
C SER A 62 13.50 4.70 -5.58
N GLY A 63 14.47 3.79 -5.68
CA GLY A 63 14.51 2.78 -6.72
C GLY A 63 13.29 1.86 -6.68
N THR A 64 12.91 1.38 -5.48
CA THR A 64 11.68 0.56 -5.32
C THR A 64 10.42 1.35 -5.68
N ALA A 65 10.36 2.63 -5.33
CA ALA A 65 9.22 3.47 -5.68
C ALA A 65 9.11 3.72 -7.20
N ALA A 66 10.24 3.94 -7.87
CA ALA A 66 10.27 4.04 -9.33
C ALA A 66 9.83 2.73 -10.00
N ALA A 67 10.28 1.58 -9.47
CA ALA A 67 9.86 0.26 -9.92
C ALA A 67 8.35 0.03 -9.72
N ASN A 68 7.79 0.46 -8.58
CA ASN A 68 6.36 0.36 -8.31
C ASN A 68 5.52 1.20 -9.29
N LEU A 69 5.99 2.40 -9.64
CA LEU A 69 5.33 3.24 -10.64
C LEU A 69 5.36 2.58 -12.02
N ALA A 70 6.52 2.05 -12.43
CA ALA A 70 6.65 1.30 -13.67
C ALA A 70 5.78 0.04 -13.68
N ALA A 71 5.74 -0.71 -12.57
CA ALA A 71 4.92 -1.90 -12.42
C ALA A 71 3.42 -1.60 -12.58
N LEU A 72 2.94 -0.49 -12.01
CA LEU A 72 1.54 -0.07 -12.13
C LEU A 72 1.14 0.14 -13.59
N ILE A 73 2.01 0.80 -14.36
CA ILE A 73 1.76 1.10 -15.78
C ILE A 73 1.91 -0.15 -16.64
N LEU A 74 3.05 -0.84 -16.52
CA LEU A 74 3.40 -1.95 -17.41
C LEU A 74 2.54 -3.18 -17.16
N SER A 75 2.22 -3.51 -15.90
CA SER A 75 1.34 -4.65 -15.60
C SER A 75 -0.08 -4.43 -16.10
N GLY A 76 -0.59 -3.19 -16.01
CA GLY A 76 -1.87 -2.82 -16.58
C GLY A 76 -1.90 -2.98 -18.09
N LEU A 77 -0.93 -2.39 -18.81
CA LEU A 77 -0.78 -2.53 -20.26
C LEU A 77 -0.66 -4.00 -20.70
N LEU A 78 0.12 -4.77 -19.96
CA LEU A 78 0.32 -6.20 -20.24
C LEU A 78 -0.97 -7.00 -20.04
N ALA A 79 -1.74 -6.68 -19.00
CA ALA A 79 -3.02 -7.30 -18.70
C ALA A 79 -4.11 -6.95 -19.73
N ASP A 80 -4.07 -5.73 -20.27
CA ASP A 80 -5.07 -5.28 -21.25
C ASP A 80 -4.84 -5.86 -22.65
N HIS A 81 -3.57 -6.14 -23.01
CA HIS A 81 -3.24 -6.48 -24.41
C HIS A 81 -2.70 -7.89 -24.62
N VAL A 82 -2.00 -8.48 -23.65
CA VAL A 82 -1.17 -9.67 -23.90
C VAL A 82 -1.47 -10.85 -22.97
N LEU A 83 -1.54 -10.61 -21.66
CA LEU A 83 -1.59 -11.68 -20.66
C LEU A 83 -2.80 -11.53 -19.73
N SER A 84 -3.42 -12.67 -19.37
CA SER A 84 -4.45 -12.64 -18.33
C SER A 84 -3.83 -12.33 -16.95
N PRO A 85 -4.60 -11.70 -16.02
CA PRO A 85 -4.12 -11.46 -14.67
C PRO A 85 -3.53 -12.69 -13.97
N LYS A 86 -4.12 -13.87 -14.20
CA LYS A 86 -3.59 -15.15 -13.69
C LYS A 86 -2.18 -15.44 -14.19
N LYS A 87 -1.88 -15.24 -15.48
CA LYS A 87 -0.54 -15.50 -16.03
C LYS A 87 0.50 -14.54 -15.45
N ILE A 88 0.13 -13.27 -15.24
CA ILE A 88 1.01 -12.28 -14.63
C ILE A 88 1.26 -12.64 -13.16
N VAL A 89 0.23 -13.09 -12.42
CA VAL A 89 0.40 -13.57 -11.04
C VAL A 89 1.34 -14.78 -10.98
N LEU A 90 1.20 -15.75 -11.88
CA LEU A 90 2.07 -16.93 -11.93
C LEU A 90 3.53 -16.54 -12.21
N ALA A 91 3.77 -15.79 -13.28
CA ALA A 91 5.13 -15.37 -13.63
C ALA A 91 5.75 -14.46 -12.55
N GLY A 92 5.01 -13.45 -12.11
CA GLY A 92 5.49 -12.48 -11.12
C GLY A 92 5.81 -13.11 -9.77
N SER A 93 4.98 -14.05 -9.27
CA SER A 93 5.25 -14.74 -8.01
C SER A 93 6.50 -15.61 -8.07
N LEU A 94 6.72 -16.34 -9.17
CA LEU A 94 7.91 -17.16 -9.34
C LEU A 94 9.18 -16.30 -9.48
N ILE A 95 9.12 -15.25 -10.30
CA ILE A 95 10.28 -14.36 -10.52
C ILE A 95 10.62 -13.63 -9.23
N SER A 96 9.65 -13.04 -8.52
CA SER A 96 9.88 -12.34 -7.26
C SER A 96 10.46 -13.27 -6.20
N ALA A 97 9.92 -14.50 -6.09
CA ALA A 97 10.40 -15.51 -5.16
C ALA A 97 11.91 -15.82 -5.36
N LEU A 98 12.31 -16.09 -6.59
CA LEU A 98 13.69 -16.45 -6.92
C LEU A 98 14.63 -15.24 -6.86
N TRP A 99 14.16 -14.08 -7.33
CA TRP A 99 14.97 -12.86 -7.33
C TRP A 99 15.28 -12.36 -5.91
N GLY A 100 14.35 -12.53 -4.98
CA GLY A 100 14.54 -12.18 -3.57
C GLY A 100 15.78 -12.83 -2.93
N LEU A 101 16.21 -13.99 -3.42
CA LEU A 101 17.43 -14.68 -2.93
C LEU A 101 18.70 -13.87 -3.17
N LEU A 102 18.71 -12.97 -4.15
CA LEU A 102 19.87 -12.11 -4.44
C LEU A 102 20.19 -11.16 -3.27
N LEU A 103 19.22 -10.88 -2.39
CA LEU A 103 19.44 -10.06 -1.20
C LEU A 103 20.53 -10.64 -0.29
N LEU A 104 20.69 -11.97 -0.24
CA LEU A 104 21.75 -12.63 0.55
C LEU A 104 23.16 -12.28 0.10
N ARG A 105 23.32 -11.86 -1.17
CA ARG A 105 24.60 -11.43 -1.75
C ARG A 105 24.71 -9.90 -1.87
N ALA A 106 23.68 -9.17 -1.45
CA ALA A 106 23.59 -7.72 -1.64
C ALA A 106 24.29 -6.88 -0.57
N THR A 107 25.02 -7.53 0.35
CA THR A 107 25.61 -6.86 1.53
C THR A 107 26.91 -6.08 1.23
N GLY A 108 27.49 -6.25 0.03
CA GLY A 108 28.77 -5.67 -0.32
C GLY A 108 28.75 -4.31 -1.03
N SER A 109 27.65 -3.96 -1.70
CA SER A 109 27.58 -2.72 -2.46
C SER A 109 26.16 -2.21 -2.67
N LEU A 110 26.02 -0.87 -2.84
CA LEU A 110 24.73 -0.24 -3.16
C LEU A 110 24.15 -0.78 -4.48
N GLY A 111 24.97 -1.00 -5.49
CA GLY A 111 24.52 -1.55 -6.77
C GLY A 111 23.93 -2.95 -6.63
N ALA A 112 24.56 -3.83 -5.85
CA ALA A 112 24.05 -5.17 -5.57
C ALA A 112 22.73 -5.11 -4.78
N ALA A 113 22.61 -4.21 -3.81
CA ALA A 113 21.37 -4.02 -3.05
C ALA A 113 20.24 -3.50 -3.94
N LEU A 114 20.50 -2.54 -4.82
CA LEU A 114 19.54 -2.06 -5.82
C LEU A 114 19.08 -3.19 -6.74
N LEU A 115 20.02 -3.96 -7.28
CA LEU A 115 19.71 -5.09 -8.16
C LEU A 115 18.89 -6.17 -7.45
N ALA A 116 19.09 -6.39 -6.16
CA ALA A 116 18.35 -7.37 -5.40
C ALA A 116 16.93 -6.89 -5.04
N VAL A 117 16.76 -5.63 -4.60
CA VAL A 117 15.51 -5.14 -3.99
C VAL A 117 14.55 -4.53 -5.02
N VAL A 118 15.08 -3.78 -6.00
CA VAL A 118 14.24 -3.02 -6.94
C VAL A 118 13.38 -3.93 -7.84
N PRO A 119 13.91 -5.02 -8.44
CA PRO A 119 13.08 -5.92 -9.24
C PRO A 119 12.05 -6.69 -8.40
N VAL A 120 12.39 -7.10 -7.16
CA VAL A 120 11.41 -7.71 -6.24
C VAL A 120 10.24 -6.75 -6.05
N SER A 121 10.52 -5.47 -5.77
CA SER A 121 9.49 -4.46 -5.59
C SER A 121 8.60 -4.29 -6.83
N PHE A 122 9.18 -4.32 -8.03
CA PHE A 122 8.44 -4.26 -9.29
C PHE A 122 7.42 -5.41 -9.41
N PHE A 123 7.89 -6.65 -9.25
CA PHE A 123 7.02 -7.82 -9.39
C PHE A 123 5.97 -7.86 -8.28
N ASP A 124 6.34 -7.54 -7.05
CA ASP A 124 5.41 -7.55 -5.91
C ASP A 124 4.28 -6.53 -6.09
N PHE A 125 4.61 -5.34 -6.57
CA PHE A 125 3.59 -4.32 -6.82
C PHE A 125 2.68 -4.69 -8.01
N ALA A 126 3.24 -5.29 -9.06
CA ALA A 126 2.48 -5.83 -10.17
C ALA A 126 1.52 -6.95 -9.72
N LEU A 127 1.98 -7.85 -8.84
CA LEU A 127 1.17 -8.94 -8.26
C LEU A 127 -0.05 -8.40 -7.54
N MET A 128 0.11 -7.36 -6.70
CA MET A 128 -0.99 -6.75 -5.98
C MET A 128 -2.07 -6.24 -6.93
N GLY A 129 -1.67 -5.45 -7.94
CA GLY A 129 -2.59 -4.93 -8.94
C GLY A 129 -3.31 -6.03 -9.72
N MET A 130 -2.62 -7.12 -10.05
CA MET A 130 -3.19 -8.23 -10.78
C MET A 130 -4.12 -9.12 -9.93
N LEU A 131 -3.83 -9.30 -8.64
CA LEU A 131 -4.76 -9.95 -7.69
C LEU A 131 -6.03 -9.11 -7.52
N ASP A 132 -5.89 -7.79 -7.43
CA ASP A 132 -7.03 -6.87 -7.35
C ASP A 132 -7.90 -6.93 -8.62
N ALA A 133 -7.29 -6.92 -9.80
CA ALA A 133 -7.98 -7.07 -11.08
C ALA A 133 -8.68 -8.43 -11.20
N TRP A 134 -7.97 -9.52 -10.87
CA TRP A 134 -8.53 -10.88 -10.91
C TRP A 134 -9.74 -11.03 -9.98
N THR A 135 -9.61 -10.55 -8.75
CA THR A 135 -10.69 -10.63 -7.75
C THR A 135 -11.89 -9.79 -8.16
N SER A 136 -11.66 -8.58 -8.71
CA SER A 136 -12.72 -7.72 -9.21
C SER A 136 -13.47 -8.35 -10.40
N LEU A 137 -12.77 -9.02 -11.30
CA LEU A 137 -13.39 -9.78 -12.40
C LEU A 137 -14.18 -10.99 -11.88
N ALA A 138 -13.67 -11.69 -10.87
CA ALA A 138 -14.37 -12.80 -10.23
C ALA A 138 -15.66 -12.31 -9.53
N ALA A 139 -15.61 -11.17 -8.82
CA ALA A 139 -16.75 -10.58 -8.15
C ALA A 139 -17.88 -10.15 -9.11
N ARG A 140 -17.55 -9.71 -10.32
CA ARG A 140 -18.54 -9.40 -11.37
C ARG A 140 -19.32 -10.64 -11.85
N ARG A 141 -18.73 -11.82 -11.80
CA ARG A 141 -19.33 -13.09 -12.25
C ARG A 141 -20.03 -13.84 -11.12
N ASN A 142 -19.54 -13.67 -9.91
CA ASN A 142 -19.98 -14.39 -8.74
C ASN A 142 -20.21 -13.42 -7.58
N SER A 143 -21.47 -13.10 -7.30
CA SER A 143 -21.88 -12.17 -6.25
C SER A 143 -21.44 -12.57 -4.83
N ARG A 144 -21.02 -13.82 -4.63
CA ARG A 144 -20.46 -14.30 -3.35
C ARG A 144 -19.00 -13.94 -3.17
N VAL A 145 -18.30 -13.52 -4.24
CA VAL A 145 -16.92 -13.04 -4.14
C VAL A 145 -16.95 -11.60 -3.65
N GLN A 146 -16.39 -11.40 -2.45
CA GLN A 146 -16.28 -10.10 -1.81
C GLN A 146 -14.81 -9.68 -1.79
N TYR A 147 -14.47 -8.71 -2.63
CA TYR A 147 -13.13 -8.12 -2.73
C TYR A 147 -12.62 -7.59 -1.39
N SER A 148 -13.46 -6.85 -0.65
CA SER A 148 -13.10 -6.25 0.63
C SER A 148 -12.71 -7.29 1.68
N VAL A 149 -13.40 -8.45 1.70
CA VAL A 149 -13.08 -9.55 2.62
C VAL A 149 -11.72 -10.17 2.28
N ALA A 150 -11.48 -10.46 0.99
CA ALA A 150 -10.22 -11.05 0.55
C ALA A 150 -9.04 -10.12 0.84
N ARG A 151 -9.18 -8.84 0.52
CA ARG A 151 -8.16 -7.81 0.75
C ARG A 151 -7.92 -7.55 2.25
N GLY A 152 -8.99 -7.49 3.05
CA GLY A 152 -8.92 -7.30 4.50
C GLY A 152 -8.21 -8.46 5.21
N LEU A 153 -8.53 -9.71 4.85
CA LEU A 153 -7.84 -10.89 5.37
C LEU A 153 -6.35 -10.90 4.97
N GLY A 154 -6.03 -10.47 3.75
CA GLY A 154 -4.64 -10.28 3.33
C GLY A 154 -3.90 -9.29 4.22
N GLY A 155 -4.46 -8.10 4.44
CA GLY A 155 -3.87 -7.07 5.30
C GLY A 155 -3.65 -7.56 6.75
N LEU A 156 -4.64 -8.25 7.31
CA LEU A 156 -4.53 -8.86 8.65
C LEU A 156 -3.41 -9.91 8.71
N THR A 157 -3.32 -10.77 7.68
CA THR A 157 -2.26 -11.77 7.58
C THR A 157 -0.90 -11.11 7.44
N GLY A 158 -0.78 -10.01 6.69
CA GLY A 158 0.45 -9.24 6.58
C GLY A 158 0.92 -8.69 7.93
N ALA A 159 0.00 -8.12 8.72
CA ALA A 159 0.30 -7.66 10.08
C ALA A 159 0.77 -8.82 10.98
N ALA A 160 0.04 -9.94 10.95
CA ALA A 160 0.41 -11.14 11.71
C ALA A 160 1.78 -11.70 11.26
N ALA A 161 2.04 -11.74 9.95
CA ALA A 161 3.33 -12.18 9.42
C ALA A 161 4.48 -11.29 9.87
N SER A 162 4.31 -9.95 9.85
CA SER A 162 5.32 -9.01 10.37
C SER A 162 5.64 -9.28 11.84
N LEU A 163 4.59 -9.51 12.65
CA LEU A 163 4.76 -9.78 14.07
C LEU A 163 5.48 -11.12 14.32
N VAL A 164 4.99 -12.20 13.69
CA VAL A 164 5.56 -13.55 13.84
C VAL A 164 6.99 -13.61 13.34
N LEU A 165 7.25 -13.10 12.14
CA LEU A 165 8.60 -13.10 11.56
C LEU A 165 9.54 -12.20 12.33
N GLY A 166 9.06 -11.08 12.88
CA GLY A 166 9.83 -10.24 13.78
C GLY A 166 10.43 -11.03 14.96
N HIS A 167 9.66 -11.97 15.51
CA HIS A 167 10.12 -12.85 16.60
C HIS A 167 10.99 -14.03 16.14
N LEU A 168 10.75 -14.55 14.93
CA LEU A 168 11.51 -15.69 14.41
C LEU A 168 12.90 -15.29 13.87
N LEU A 169 13.02 -14.13 13.24
CA LEU A 169 14.24 -13.68 12.59
C LEU A 169 15.45 -13.54 13.55
N PRO A 170 15.32 -13.06 14.81
CA PRO A 170 16.45 -13.00 15.73
C PRO A 170 17.01 -14.38 16.08
N LEU A 171 16.13 -15.40 16.12
CA LEU A 171 16.53 -16.78 16.43
C LEU A 171 17.21 -17.46 15.25
N ALA A 172 16.87 -17.03 14.05
CA ALA A 172 17.25 -17.69 12.81
C ALA A 172 18.28 -16.91 11.97
N GLY A 173 18.51 -15.63 12.29
CA GLY A 173 19.27 -14.67 11.49
C GLY A 173 18.38 -13.93 10.49
N THR A 174 18.56 -12.60 10.43
CA THR A 174 17.71 -11.70 9.63
C THR A 174 17.72 -12.02 8.13
N GLY A 175 18.81 -12.58 7.60
CA GLY A 175 18.87 -13.02 6.20
C GLY A 175 17.87 -14.12 5.83
N ARG A 176 17.28 -14.82 6.82
CA ARG A 176 16.24 -15.82 6.54
C ARG A 176 14.92 -15.23 6.06
N LEU A 177 14.74 -13.91 6.12
CA LEU A 177 13.59 -13.23 5.53
C LEU A 177 13.36 -13.64 4.06
N VAL A 178 14.43 -13.88 3.29
CA VAL A 178 14.33 -14.26 1.88
C VAL A 178 13.74 -15.67 1.69
N TRP A 179 14.00 -16.59 2.63
CA TRP A 179 13.44 -17.95 2.59
C TRP A 179 11.95 -17.96 2.93
N PHE A 180 11.50 -17.09 3.85
CA PHE A 180 10.08 -16.91 4.12
C PHE A 180 9.38 -16.28 2.91
N HIS A 181 9.98 -15.25 2.30
CA HIS A 181 9.47 -14.66 1.06
C HIS A 181 9.36 -15.71 -0.05
N LEU A 182 10.42 -16.48 -0.31
CA LEU A 182 10.43 -17.58 -1.28
C LEU A 182 9.30 -18.58 -1.01
N GLY A 183 9.18 -19.04 0.24
CA GLY A 183 8.17 -20.03 0.63
C GLY A 183 6.74 -19.54 0.40
N PHE A 184 6.40 -18.35 0.84
CA PHE A 184 5.05 -17.78 0.66
C PHE A 184 4.73 -17.56 -0.82
N TYR A 185 5.69 -17.08 -1.62
CA TYR A 185 5.45 -16.83 -3.04
C TYR A 185 5.41 -18.10 -3.88
N LEU A 186 6.15 -19.15 -3.51
CA LEU A 186 5.97 -20.48 -4.10
C LEU A 186 4.59 -21.07 -3.77
N LEU A 187 4.12 -20.91 -2.53
CA LEU A 187 2.76 -21.30 -2.15
C LEU A 187 1.70 -20.48 -2.90
N LEU A 188 1.93 -19.17 -3.10
CA LEU A 188 1.07 -18.32 -3.92
C LEU A 188 1.03 -18.81 -5.38
N PHE A 189 2.19 -19.13 -5.95
CA PHE A 189 2.30 -19.72 -7.29
C PHE A 189 1.47 -21.01 -7.41
N LEU A 190 1.64 -21.94 -6.47
CA LEU A 190 0.89 -23.20 -6.44
C LEU A 190 -0.63 -22.98 -6.27
N ALA A 191 -1.03 -22.04 -5.41
CA ALA A 191 -2.43 -21.68 -5.23
C ALA A 191 -3.03 -21.07 -6.51
N ALA A 192 -2.28 -20.20 -7.20
CA ALA A 192 -2.68 -19.61 -8.48
C ALA A 192 -2.76 -20.65 -9.61
N CYS A 193 -1.86 -21.65 -9.63
CA CYS A 193 -1.97 -22.78 -10.58
C CYS A 193 -3.31 -23.50 -10.46
N ARG A 194 -3.75 -23.77 -9.20
CA ARG A 194 -5.01 -24.50 -8.93
C ARG A 194 -6.26 -23.62 -9.06
N ALA A 195 -6.13 -22.31 -9.10
CA ALA A 195 -7.27 -21.42 -9.27
C ALA A 195 -7.74 -21.37 -10.72
N ARG A 196 -9.06 -21.29 -10.95
CA ARG A 196 -9.62 -21.09 -12.29
C ARG A 196 -9.29 -19.66 -12.75
N GLY A 197 -8.60 -19.55 -13.91
CA GLY A 197 -8.34 -18.24 -14.52
C GLY A 197 -9.65 -17.61 -15.01
N THR A 198 -9.76 -16.30 -14.84
CA THR A 198 -10.78 -15.53 -15.56
C THR A 198 -10.20 -15.22 -16.94
N ALA A 199 -10.85 -15.68 -18.01
CA ALA A 199 -10.52 -15.21 -19.35
C ALA A 199 -10.74 -13.70 -19.41
N LEU A 200 -9.90 -13.00 -20.14
CA LEU A 200 -10.12 -11.60 -20.52
C LEU A 200 -11.41 -11.54 -21.35
N GLN A 201 -12.56 -11.39 -20.69
CA GLN A 201 -13.82 -11.12 -21.38
C GLN A 201 -14.07 -9.61 -21.31
N GLY A 202 -13.91 -9.01 -22.45
CA GLY A 202 -14.18 -7.60 -22.68
C GLY A 202 -12.94 -6.74 -22.36
N ARG A 203 -12.41 -6.13 -23.39
CA ARG A 203 -11.59 -4.92 -23.23
C ARG A 203 -12.27 -4.08 -22.16
N VAL A 204 -11.63 -3.92 -21.00
CA VAL A 204 -11.88 -2.70 -20.22
C VAL A 204 -11.57 -1.60 -21.24
N GLN A 205 -12.60 -0.93 -21.74
CA GLN A 205 -12.35 0.20 -22.63
C GLN A 205 -11.38 1.09 -21.86
N PRO A 206 -10.19 1.36 -22.41
CA PRO A 206 -9.28 2.33 -21.81
C PRO A 206 -10.17 3.57 -21.63
N GLY A 207 -10.26 4.04 -20.40
CA GLY A 207 -11.25 5.01 -19.95
C GLY A 207 -11.52 6.02 -21.05
N GLY A 208 -12.78 6.18 -21.41
CA GLY A 208 -13.24 6.84 -22.64
C GLY A 208 -12.40 8.07 -22.90
N LYS A 209 -12.04 8.32 -24.14
CA LYS A 209 -11.15 9.39 -24.60
C LYS A 209 -11.29 10.61 -23.68
N LEU A 210 -10.28 10.85 -22.83
CA LEU A 210 -10.19 12.01 -21.92
C LEU A 210 -10.12 13.35 -22.67
N ARG A 211 -10.50 13.36 -23.95
CA ARG A 211 -10.63 14.55 -24.78
C ARG A 211 -11.77 15.41 -24.25
N GLY A 212 -11.42 16.41 -23.42
CA GLY A 212 -12.34 17.46 -22.98
C GLY A 212 -12.77 17.44 -21.51
N THR A 213 -12.48 16.39 -20.72
CA THR A 213 -12.76 16.44 -19.28
C THR A 213 -11.74 17.32 -18.56
N ARG A 214 -12.21 18.36 -17.86
CA ARG A 214 -11.38 19.21 -16.98
C ARG A 214 -10.96 18.43 -15.73
N LEU A 215 -10.14 17.38 -15.91
CA LEU A 215 -9.52 16.65 -14.79
C LEU A 215 -8.68 17.59 -13.90
N TRP A 216 -8.03 18.54 -14.51
CA TRP A 216 -7.12 19.50 -13.88
C TRP A 216 -7.85 20.72 -13.34
N SER A 217 -8.86 20.53 -12.49
CA SER A 217 -9.43 21.68 -11.76
C SER A 217 -8.41 22.21 -10.76
N GLY A 218 -8.37 23.55 -10.57
CA GLY A 218 -7.48 24.15 -9.57
C GLY A 218 -7.70 23.58 -8.17
N ARG A 219 -8.93 23.16 -7.83
CA ARG A 219 -9.27 22.51 -6.56
C ARG A 219 -8.61 21.13 -6.41
N TYR A 220 -8.63 20.32 -7.47
CA TYR A 220 -7.99 19.01 -7.46
C TYR A 220 -6.47 19.12 -7.36
N LEU A 221 -5.85 20.03 -8.13
CA LEU A 221 -4.42 20.26 -8.09
C LEU A 221 -3.96 20.77 -6.72
N LEU A 222 -4.68 21.72 -6.14
CA LEU A 222 -4.38 22.23 -4.81
C LEU A 222 -4.51 21.14 -3.74
N PHE A 223 -5.54 20.30 -3.82
CA PHE A 223 -5.69 19.15 -2.94
C PHE A 223 -4.55 18.15 -3.11
N LEU A 224 -4.18 17.83 -4.35
CA LEU A 224 -3.09 16.90 -4.65
C LEU A 224 -1.76 17.39 -4.07
N THR A 225 -1.45 18.68 -4.24
CA THR A 225 -0.25 19.31 -3.67
C THR A 225 -0.30 19.28 -2.15
N ALA A 226 -1.41 19.65 -1.53
CA ALA A 226 -1.56 19.64 -0.08
C ALA A 226 -1.41 18.22 0.49
N ALA A 227 -2.07 17.23 -0.10
CA ALA A 227 -1.96 15.84 0.30
C ALA A 227 -0.52 15.32 0.14
N LEU A 228 0.16 15.65 -0.96
CA LEU A 228 1.55 15.29 -1.19
C LEU A 228 2.44 15.83 -0.07
N LEU A 229 2.35 17.12 0.25
CA LEU A 229 3.13 17.76 1.33
C LEU A 229 2.89 17.10 2.69
N VAL A 230 1.63 16.76 3.01
CA VAL A 230 1.28 16.05 4.24
C VAL A 230 1.96 14.68 4.31
N PHE A 231 2.03 13.95 3.19
CA PHE A 231 2.52 12.57 3.18
C PHE A 231 4.01 12.40 2.95
N LEU A 232 4.76 13.45 2.57
CA LEU A 232 6.22 13.35 2.43
C LEU A 232 6.89 12.86 3.71
N GLY A 233 6.46 13.37 4.88
CA GLY A 233 6.99 12.95 6.17
C GLY A 233 6.67 11.49 6.50
N TRP A 234 5.49 11.00 6.14
CA TRP A 234 5.12 9.61 6.31
C TRP A 234 5.96 8.66 5.43
N ARG A 235 6.26 9.07 4.19
CA ARG A 235 7.13 8.30 3.29
C ARG A 235 8.56 8.22 3.83
N ALA A 236 9.08 9.35 4.32
CA ALA A 236 10.38 9.39 4.98
C ALA A 236 10.41 8.50 6.24
N LEU A 237 9.35 8.58 7.07
CA LEU A 237 9.21 7.73 8.26
C LEU A 237 9.31 6.25 7.88
N LEU A 238 8.56 5.78 6.90
CA LEU A 238 8.61 4.39 6.45
C LEU A 238 10.00 3.97 5.94
N THR A 239 10.72 4.87 5.26
CA THR A 239 12.06 4.59 4.74
C THR A 239 13.10 4.45 5.86
N TYR A 240 13.02 5.32 6.88
CA TYR A 240 14.06 5.42 7.92
C TYR A 240 13.71 4.75 9.24
N LEU A 241 12.46 4.27 9.43
CA LEU A 241 12.03 3.56 10.63
C LEU A 241 12.93 2.36 10.98
N PRO A 242 13.33 1.48 10.02
CA PRO A 242 14.22 0.36 10.35
C PRO A 242 15.58 0.81 10.90
N SER A 243 16.16 1.88 10.36
CA SER A 243 17.43 2.41 10.87
C SER A 243 17.28 3.04 12.25
N MET A 244 16.13 3.64 12.57
CA MET A 244 15.84 4.14 13.92
C MET A 244 15.68 3.01 14.93
N VAL A 245 15.05 1.92 14.54
CA VAL A 245 14.92 0.72 15.41
C VAL A 245 16.30 0.22 15.81
N VAL A 246 17.23 0.06 14.84
CA VAL A 246 18.61 -0.38 15.12
C VAL A 246 19.35 0.62 16.00
N GLU A 247 19.24 1.92 15.71
CA GLU A 247 19.91 2.99 16.48
C GLU A 247 19.45 3.06 17.94
N LEU A 248 18.18 2.71 18.20
CA LEU A 248 17.61 2.64 19.55
C LEU A 248 17.86 1.28 20.22
N GLY A 249 18.70 0.43 19.64
CA GLY A 249 19.06 -0.88 20.19
C GLY A 249 18.01 -1.97 19.98
N GLY A 250 17.08 -1.76 19.06
CA GLY A 250 16.06 -2.74 18.68
C GLY A 250 16.53 -3.69 17.59
N ASP A 251 15.76 -4.73 17.42
CA ASP A 251 15.96 -5.76 16.42
C ASP A 251 14.70 -5.98 15.55
N SER A 252 14.62 -7.10 14.86
CA SER A 252 13.47 -7.45 14.03
C SER A 252 12.16 -7.62 14.82
N ARG A 253 12.22 -7.88 16.15
CA ARG A 253 11.00 -8.00 16.99
C ARG A 253 10.29 -6.66 17.07
N GLN A 254 11.04 -5.60 17.40
CA GLN A 254 10.48 -4.25 17.44
C GLN A 254 10.04 -3.78 16.07
N GLN A 255 10.83 -4.04 15.01
CA GLN A 255 10.46 -3.70 13.65
C GLN A 255 9.15 -4.41 13.23
N GLY A 256 9.04 -5.71 13.49
CA GLY A 256 7.82 -6.48 13.18
C GLY A 256 6.61 -6.01 13.97
N PHE A 257 6.80 -5.68 15.25
CA PHE A 257 5.76 -5.12 16.11
C PHE A 257 5.25 -3.78 15.55
N LEU A 258 6.16 -2.84 15.24
CA LEU A 258 5.79 -1.53 14.69
C LEU A 258 5.04 -1.63 13.35
N MET A 259 5.47 -2.54 12.45
CA MET A 259 4.76 -2.76 11.19
C MET A 259 3.36 -3.34 11.41
N ALA A 260 3.21 -4.27 12.34
CA ALA A 260 1.92 -4.86 12.71
C ALA A 260 1.00 -3.82 13.36
N GLU A 261 1.53 -3.04 14.30
CA GLU A 261 0.83 -1.97 15.00
C GLU A 261 0.29 -0.93 14.02
N MET A 262 1.13 -0.40 13.13
CA MET A 262 0.71 0.55 12.09
C MET A 262 -0.40 0.00 11.19
N SER A 263 -0.25 -1.27 10.76
CA SER A 263 -1.25 -1.93 9.93
C SER A 263 -2.59 -2.09 10.65
N LEU A 264 -2.56 -2.55 11.90
CA LEU A 264 -3.77 -2.74 12.72
C LEU A 264 -4.46 -1.41 13.05
N CYS A 265 -3.69 -0.38 13.41
CA CYS A 265 -4.20 0.97 13.66
C CYS A 265 -4.90 1.54 12.43
N SER A 266 -4.27 1.42 11.25
CA SER A 266 -4.86 1.87 9.99
C SER A 266 -6.14 1.12 9.66
N MET A 267 -6.14 -0.21 9.77
CA MET A 267 -7.31 -1.05 9.50
C MET A 267 -8.48 -0.73 10.43
N ALA A 268 -8.22 -0.59 11.73
CA ALA A 268 -9.24 -0.24 12.72
C ALA A 268 -9.86 1.14 12.42
N ALA A 269 -9.03 2.14 12.12
CA ALA A 269 -9.50 3.47 11.76
C ALA A 269 -10.32 3.48 10.46
N MET A 270 -9.83 2.81 9.41
CA MET A 270 -10.57 2.67 8.14
C MET A 270 -11.91 1.95 8.32
N GLY A 271 -11.97 0.94 9.20
CA GLY A 271 -13.21 0.23 9.55
C GLY A 271 -14.21 1.11 10.31
N LEU A 272 -13.73 2.04 11.15
CA LEU A 272 -14.56 2.98 11.91
C LEU A 272 -14.98 4.19 11.07
N TYR A 273 -14.23 4.54 10.03
CA TYR A 273 -14.44 5.73 9.20
C TYR A 273 -15.90 5.88 8.71
N PRO A 274 -16.58 4.87 8.14
CA PRO A 274 -17.94 5.03 7.61
C PRO A 274 -18.97 5.43 8.68
N ARG A 275 -18.76 4.96 9.94
CA ARG A 275 -19.62 5.31 11.07
C ARG A 275 -19.39 6.73 11.55
N LEU A 276 -18.12 7.11 11.76
CA LEU A 276 -17.75 8.42 12.28
C LEU A 276 -17.94 9.53 11.25
N ARG A 277 -17.71 9.23 9.95
CA ARG A 277 -17.91 10.18 8.84
C ARG A 277 -19.32 10.76 8.78
N ARG A 278 -20.33 9.97 9.14
CA ARG A 278 -21.73 10.45 9.19
C ARG A 278 -21.94 11.58 10.19
N ARG A 279 -21.13 11.64 11.25
CA ARG A 279 -21.22 12.67 12.31
C ARG A 279 -20.30 13.86 12.08
N LEU A 280 -19.07 13.60 11.65
CA LEU A 280 -18.00 14.61 11.59
C LEU A 280 -17.78 15.18 10.18
N GLY A 281 -18.17 14.45 9.14
CA GLY A 281 -17.96 14.84 7.74
C GLY A 281 -16.51 14.67 7.26
N VAL A 282 -16.33 14.64 5.95
CA VAL A 282 -15.03 14.41 5.27
C VAL A 282 -13.97 15.46 5.63
N ARG A 283 -14.39 16.73 5.77
CA ARG A 283 -13.48 17.85 6.07
C ARG A 283 -12.75 17.66 7.40
N ALA A 284 -13.47 17.25 8.44
CA ALA A 284 -12.89 17.03 9.76
C ALA A 284 -11.80 15.96 9.72
N PHE A 285 -12.00 14.87 8.99
CA PHE A 285 -11.02 13.78 8.85
C PHE A 285 -9.80 14.21 8.04
N LEU A 286 -9.96 15.00 6.98
CA LEU A 286 -8.84 15.55 6.23
C LEU A 286 -7.97 16.48 7.08
N LEU A 287 -8.59 17.37 7.83
CA LEU A 287 -7.87 18.33 8.67
C LEU A 287 -7.23 17.65 9.90
N ALA A 288 -7.97 16.80 10.60
CA ALA A 288 -7.44 16.03 11.71
C ALA A 288 -6.30 15.12 11.26
N GLY A 289 -6.48 14.35 10.16
CA GLY A 289 -5.45 13.48 9.62
C GLY A 289 -4.18 14.23 9.25
N ALA A 290 -4.28 15.39 8.58
CA ALA A 290 -3.14 16.21 8.23
C ALA A 290 -2.44 16.80 9.48
N ALA A 291 -3.21 17.28 10.47
CA ALA A 291 -2.66 17.81 11.72
C ALA A 291 -1.92 16.72 12.52
N PHE A 292 -2.55 15.55 12.68
CA PHE A 292 -1.92 14.42 13.38
C PHE A 292 -0.72 13.85 12.61
N MET A 293 -0.69 13.95 11.27
CA MET A 293 0.50 13.59 10.49
C MET A 293 1.65 14.54 10.78
N ALA A 294 1.42 15.86 10.83
CA ALA A 294 2.45 16.82 11.18
C ALA A 294 2.98 16.59 12.60
N VAL A 295 2.08 16.35 13.57
CA VAL A 295 2.44 16.02 14.95
C VAL A 295 3.25 14.73 15.02
N ARG A 296 2.83 13.68 14.33
CA ARG A 296 3.52 12.39 14.31
C ARG A 296 4.93 12.53 13.78
N VAL A 297 5.10 13.18 12.64
CA VAL A 297 6.42 13.42 12.03
C VAL A 297 7.29 14.31 12.95
N LEU A 298 6.69 15.30 13.59
CA LEU A 298 7.38 16.12 14.59
C LEU A 298 7.87 15.28 15.78
N CYS A 299 7.02 14.44 16.33
CA CYS A 299 7.39 13.55 17.44
C CYS A 299 8.57 12.64 17.09
N MET A 300 8.65 12.14 15.83
CA MET A 300 9.77 11.32 15.37
C MET A 300 11.12 12.02 15.51
N ALA A 301 11.18 13.36 15.43
CA ALA A 301 12.41 14.12 15.64
C ALA A 301 12.93 14.06 17.09
N PHE A 302 12.09 13.68 18.05
CA PHE A 302 12.39 13.69 19.48
C PHE A 302 12.37 12.32 20.14
N VAL A 303 12.02 11.26 19.38
CA VAL A 303 12.03 9.87 19.87
C VAL A 303 13.45 9.46 20.26
N ARG A 304 13.60 8.90 21.47
CA ARG A 304 14.87 8.42 22.01
C ARG A 304 14.79 7.00 22.62
N THR A 305 13.62 6.38 22.62
CA THR A 305 13.40 5.05 23.18
C THR A 305 12.43 4.26 22.31
N LEU A 306 12.55 2.94 22.29
CA LEU A 306 11.66 2.05 21.55
C LEU A 306 10.19 2.17 22.00
N PRO A 307 9.85 2.27 23.30
CA PRO A 307 8.47 2.49 23.72
C PRO A 307 7.89 3.82 23.22
N ALA A 308 8.70 4.90 23.22
CA ALA A 308 8.26 6.18 22.66
C ALA A 308 8.05 6.10 21.15
N LEU A 309 8.90 5.32 20.43
CA LEU A 309 8.73 5.06 19.01
C LEU A 309 7.39 4.35 18.74
N ALA A 310 7.05 3.31 19.52
CA ALA A 310 5.78 2.62 19.42
C ALA A 310 4.60 3.55 19.72
N ALA A 311 4.65 4.30 20.82
CA ALA A 311 3.59 5.23 21.16
C ALA A 311 3.28 6.26 20.04
N VAL A 312 4.31 6.75 19.35
CA VAL A 312 4.14 7.65 18.20
C VAL A 312 3.47 6.93 17.02
N GLN A 313 3.71 5.62 16.83
CA GLN A 313 3.08 4.87 15.72
C GLN A 313 1.56 4.71 15.91
N LEU A 314 1.01 4.77 17.13
CA LEU A 314 -0.44 4.75 17.36
C LEU A 314 -1.16 5.91 16.65
N LEU A 315 -0.47 7.02 16.42
CA LEU A 315 -1.01 8.15 15.65
C LEU A 315 -1.31 7.80 14.18
N GLU A 316 -0.85 6.63 13.69
CA GLU A 316 -1.18 6.09 12.37
C GLU A 316 -2.69 6.01 12.16
N ALA A 317 -3.45 5.62 13.19
CA ALA A 317 -4.91 5.52 13.12
C ALA A 317 -5.56 6.81 12.62
N VAL A 318 -5.14 7.95 13.16
CA VAL A 318 -5.71 9.25 12.79
C VAL A 318 -5.02 9.85 11.58
N SER A 319 -3.67 9.81 11.55
CA SER A 319 -2.88 10.47 10.51
C SER A 319 -3.05 9.84 9.13
N TYR A 320 -3.05 8.52 9.02
CA TYR A 320 -3.23 7.79 7.76
C TYR A 320 -4.60 7.11 7.68
N GLY A 321 -4.98 6.38 8.75
CA GLY A 321 -6.15 5.50 8.73
C GLY A 321 -7.46 6.24 8.44
N PHE A 322 -7.67 7.43 8.97
CA PHE A 322 -8.82 8.27 8.65
C PHE A 322 -8.61 9.19 7.45
N PHE A 323 -7.39 9.70 7.25
CA PHE A 323 -7.12 10.60 6.13
C PHE A 323 -7.33 9.91 4.79
N GLN A 324 -6.84 8.69 4.64
CA GLN A 324 -6.84 8.00 3.35
C GLN A 324 -8.25 7.79 2.76
N PRO A 325 -9.24 7.23 3.48
CA PRO A 325 -10.59 7.10 2.94
C PRO A 325 -11.27 8.46 2.72
N ALA A 326 -11.00 9.45 3.58
CA ALA A 326 -11.52 10.81 3.41
C ALA A 326 -10.97 11.49 2.14
N ALA A 327 -9.68 11.29 1.85
CA ALA A 327 -9.04 11.81 0.65
C ALA A 327 -9.59 11.16 -0.63
N MET A 328 -9.77 9.84 -0.63
CA MET A 328 -10.39 9.11 -1.74
C MET A 328 -11.80 9.62 -2.02
N GLU A 329 -12.58 9.87 -0.96
CA GLU A 329 -13.93 10.40 -1.07
C GLU A 329 -13.92 11.84 -1.59
N TYR A 330 -13.02 12.69 -1.08
CA TYR A 330 -12.88 14.07 -1.55
C TYR A 330 -12.49 14.12 -3.04
N VAL A 331 -11.48 13.37 -3.46
CA VAL A 331 -11.06 13.28 -4.87
C VAL A 331 -12.24 12.84 -5.74
N SER A 332 -12.98 11.82 -5.30
CA SER A 332 -14.15 11.31 -6.04
C SER A 332 -15.27 12.35 -6.17
N ALA A 333 -15.41 13.25 -5.20
CA ALA A 333 -16.44 14.29 -5.20
C ALA A 333 -16.08 15.53 -6.03
N VAL A 334 -14.78 15.88 -6.11
CA VAL A 334 -14.34 17.06 -6.89
C VAL A 334 -14.00 16.75 -8.34
N THR A 335 -14.09 15.47 -8.74
CA THR A 335 -13.74 15.01 -10.09
C THR A 335 -15.00 14.53 -10.85
N PRO A 336 -15.15 14.87 -12.13
CA PRO A 336 -16.24 14.36 -12.96
C PRO A 336 -16.26 12.82 -13.00
N PRO A 337 -17.47 12.20 -13.10
CA PRO A 337 -17.61 10.72 -13.08
C PRO A 337 -16.69 10.00 -14.07
N GLU A 338 -16.52 10.55 -15.28
CA GLU A 338 -15.74 9.97 -16.38
C GLU A 338 -14.22 9.95 -16.10
N GLY A 339 -13.74 10.89 -15.27
CA GLY A 339 -12.32 11.06 -14.92
C GLY A 339 -11.97 10.56 -13.53
N ARG A 340 -12.92 10.09 -12.74
CA ARG A 340 -12.76 9.76 -11.32
C ARG A 340 -11.71 8.68 -11.09
N ALA A 341 -11.74 7.60 -11.87
CA ALA A 341 -10.75 6.53 -11.75
C ALA A 341 -9.32 7.02 -12.02
N THR A 342 -9.15 7.85 -13.05
CA THR A 342 -7.86 8.46 -13.40
C THR A 342 -7.38 9.40 -12.30
N ALA A 343 -8.25 10.25 -11.74
CA ALA A 343 -7.90 11.16 -10.66
C ALA A 343 -7.47 10.41 -9.40
N LEU A 344 -8.19 9.34 -9.02
CA LEU A 344 -7.81 8.47 -7.90
C LEU A 344 -6.47 7.77 -8.15
N GLY A 345 -6.22 7.32 -9.38
CA GLY A 345 -4.94 6.73 -9.78
C GLY A 345 -3.78 7.72 -9.67
N ILE A 346 -3.96 8.96 -10.16
CA ILE A 346 -2.97 10.03 -10.04
C ILE A 346 -2.72 10.39 -8.58
N TYR A 347 -3.77 10.50 -7.76
CA TYR A 347 -3.64 10.74 -6.32
C TYR A 347 -2.82 9.63 -5.64
N THR A 348 -3.13 8.37 -5.91
CA THR A 348 -2.40 7.23 -5.35
C THR A 348 -0.93 7.21 -5.82
N ALA A 349 -0.68 7.46 -7.10
CA ALA A 349 0.67 7.53 -7.65
C ALA A 349 1.48 8.69 -7.06
N ALA A 350 0.87 9.85 -6.87
CA ALA A 350 1.52 11.00 -6.24
C ALA A 350 1.84 10.75 -4.77
N GLN A 351 0.89 10.19 -4.02
CA GLN A 351 1.05 9.93 -2.59
C GLN A 351 2.06 8.80 -2.31
N MET A 352 2.03 7.72 -3.08
CA MET A 352 2.84 6.54 -2.79
C MET A 352 4.18 6.54 -3.54
N PRO A 353 4.32 6.10 -4.79
CA PRO A 353 5.63 6.02 -5.40
C PRO A 353 6.29 7.38 -5.64
N ALA A 354 5.59 8.35 -6.23
CA ALA A 354 6.16 9.67 -6.48
C ALA A 354 6.49 10.42 -5.17
N GLY A 355 5.60 10.30 -4.17
CA GLY A 355 5.84 10.83 -2.83
C GLY A 355 7.10 10.24 -2.16
N THR A 356 7.38 8.94 -2.34
CA THR A 356 8.60 8.31 -1.84
C THR A 356 9.84 8.85 -2.51
N ILE A 357 9.83 8.95 -3.85
CA ILE A 357 10.96 9.51 -4.61
C ILE A 357 11.24 10.93 -4.16
N LEU A 358 10.21 11.77 -4.07
CA LEU A 358 10.34 13.16 -3.67
C LEU A 358 10.80 13.30 -2.22
N ALA A 359 10.23 12.51 -1.29
CA ALA A 359 10.67 12.51 0.11
C ALA A 359 12.15 12.15 0.23
N ASN A 360 12.62 11.12 -0.47
CA ASN A 360 14.02 10.73 -0.42
C ASN A 360 14.94 11.71 -1.19
N ALA A 361 14.48 12.32 -2.28
CA ALA A 361 15.22 13.38 -2.97
C ALA A 361 15.51 14.59 -2.05
N ILE A 362 14.60 14.86 -1.10
CA ILE A 362 14.79 15.88 -0.08
C ILE A 362 15.63 15.36 1.10
N ALA A 363 15.32 14.13 1.57
CA ALA A 363 15.94 13.56 2.77
C ALA A 363 17.40 13.16 2.57
N VAL A 364 17.78 12.57 1.43
CA VAL A 364 19.15 12.07 1.18
C VAL A 364 20.20 13.17 1.24
N PRO A 365 20.04 14.34 0.58
CA PRO A 365 20.96 15.47 0.75
C PRO A 365 20.95 16.04 2.17
N ALA A 366 19.77 16.15 2.79
CA ALA A 366 19.63 16.68 4.15
C ALA A 366 20.31 15.79 5.19
N LEU A 367 20.34 14.48 4.99
CA LEU A 367 21.08 13.53 5.85
C LEU A 367 22.60 13.64 5.65
N GLY A 368 23.08 14.05 4.49
CA GLY A 368 24.50 14.34 4.25
C GLY A 368 24.99 15.58 4.95
N ALA A 369 24.12 16.59 5.11
CA ALA A 369 24.41 17.87 5.74
C ALA A 369 24.05 17.96 7.24
N GLY A 370 23.22 17.01 7.74
CA GLY A 370 22.64 17.09 9.07
C GLY A 370 22.24 15.75 9.68
N SER A 371 21.30 15.79 10.59
CA SER A 371 20.80 14.61 11.32
C SER A 371 19.42 14.20 10.84
N LEU A 372 19.02 12.95 11.12
CA LEU A 372 17.67 12.46 10.88
C LEU A 372 16.60 13.30 11.59
N ARG A 373 16.96 13.90 12.75
CA ARG A 373 16.13 14.86 13.46
C ARG A 373 15.77 16.08 12.59
N ALA A 374 16.78 16.67 11.92
CA ALA A 374 16.56 17.80 11.02
C ALA A 374 15.64 17.44 9.85
N VAL A 375 15.78 16.23 9.31
CA VAL A 375 14.91 15.70 8.25
C VAL A 375 13.46 15.64 8.72
N PHE A 376 13.17 15.08 9.90
CA PHE A 376 11.81 15.02 10.43
C PHE A 376 11.24 16.39 10.79
N LEU A 377 12.04 17.33 11.28
CA LEU A 377 11.61 18.72 11.50
C LEU A 377 11.21 19.40 10.18
N LEU A 378 12.01 19.22 9.12
CA LEU A 378 11.69 19.74 7.80
C LEU A 378 10.37 19.15 7.25
N PHE A 379 10.20 17.84 7.36
CA PHE A 379 8.96 17.21 6.89
C PHE A 379 7.75 17.55 7.74
N SER A 380 7.92 17.79 9.03
CA SER A 380 6.85 18.32 9.88
C SER A 380 6.41 19.71 9.41
N ALA A 381 7.36 20.59 9.07
CA ALA A 381 7.07 21.93 8.53
C ALA A 381 6.34 21.81 7.16
N LEU A 382 6.76 20.90 6.29
CA LEU A 382 6.07 20.64 5.02
C LEU A 382 4.65 20.08 5.23
N ALA A 383 4.45 19.21 6.22
CA ALA A 383 3.12 18.70 6.57
C ALA A 383 2.21 19.83 7.13
N LEU A 384 2.74 20.76 7.91
CA LEU A 384 2.02 21.96 8.36
C LEU A 384 1.67 22.88 7.19
N ALA A 385 2.57 23.06 6.22
CA ALA A 385 2.26 23.78 4.99
C ALA A 385 1.13 23.10 4.20
N GLY A 386 1.16 21.77 4.10
CA GLY A 386 0.09 20.98 3.51
C GLY A 386 -1.24 21.15 4.26
N LEU A 387 -1.22 21.15 5.58
CA LEU A 387 -2.39 21.45 6.42
C LEU A 387 -2.94 22.86 6.15
N ALA A 388 -2.08 23.86 6.07
CA ALA A 388 -2.47 25.23 5.76
C ALA A 388 -3.14 25.34 4.38
N LEU A 389 -2.60 24.64 3.37
CA LEU A 389 -3.23 24.55 2.05
C LEU A 389 -4.59 23.86 2.10
N LEU A 390 -4.76 22.79 2.89
CA LEU A 390 -6.04 22.14 3.10
C LEU A 390 -7.04 23.06 3.79
N LEU A 391 -6.65 23.78 4.81
CA LEU A 391 -7.47 24.79 5.46
C LEU A 391 -7.93 25.85 4.44
N PHE A 392 -7.00 26.43 3.69
CA PHE A 392 -7.32 27.39 2.65
C PHE A 392 -8.33 26.82 1.63
N LEU A 393 -8.08 25.62 1.11
CA LEU A 393 -8.93 24.96 0.15
C LEU A 393 -10.34 24.71 0.69
N LEU A 394 -10.45 24.19 1.91
CA LEU A 394 -11.73 23.74 2.47
C LEU A 394 -12.59 24.89 3.02
N PHE A 395 -11.98 26.03 3.40
CA PHE A 395 -12.70 27.18 3.94
C PHE A 395 -12.99 28.25 2.88
N ARG A 396 -12.10 28.49 1.92
CA ARG A 396 -12.32 29.49 0.85
C ARG A 396 -13.12 28.97 -0.38
N ALA A 397 -13.10 27.68 -0.66
CA ALA A 397 -13.67 27.12 -1.87
C ALA A 397 -15.18 26.80 -1.77
N GLY A 398 -16.01 27.66 -1.15
CA GLY A 398 -17.48 27.55 -1.16
C GLY A 398 -18.07 26.23 -0.65
N PRO A 399 -19.37 26.11 -0.38
CA PRO A 399 -19.91 24.95 0.31
C PRO A 399 -19.76 23.68 -0.53
N TYR A 400 -18.91 22.77 -0.06
CA TYR A 400 -18.89 21.35 -0.43
C TYR A 400 -20.26 20.68 -0.26
N ALA A 401 -21.17 21.36 0.48
CA ALA A 401 -22.53 20.92 0.75
C ALA A 401 -23.47 20.88 -0.47
N ALA A 402 -23.18 21.61 -1.53
CA ALA A 402 -24.02 21.60 -2.74
C ALA A 402 -23.86 20.31 -3.55
N ALA A 403 -22.63 19.79 -3.67
CA ALA A 403 -22.35 18.56 -4.43
C ALA A 403 -22.83 17.27 -3.71
N GLN A 404 -23.04 17.32 -2.39
CA GLN A 404 -23.58 16.18 -1.63
C GLN A 404 -25.13 16.07 -1.72
N LYS A 405 -25.83 17.15 -2.00
CA LYS A 405 -27.30 17.12 -2.14
C LYS A 405 -27.77 16.58 -3.48
N GLU A 406 -26.91 16.60 -4.52
CA GLU A 406 -27.21 16.04 -5.84
C GLU A 406 -26.84 14.55 -5.99
N ALA A 407 -26.18 13.95 -4.99
CA ALA A 407 -25.70 12.56 -5.01
C ALA A 407 -26.43 11.63 -4.01
N VAL A 408 -27.47 12.09 -3.32
CA VAL A 408 -28.42 11.32 -2.51
C VAL A 408 -29.77 11.31 -3.22
#